data_b9044bb59fdafc64104d2da4bae84cf1
#
_entry.id   b9044bb59fdafc64104d2da4bae84cf1
#
_cell.length_a   1.000
_cell.length_b   1.000
_cell.length_c   1.000
_cell.angle_alpha   90.00
_cell.angle_beta   90.00
_cell.angle_gamma   90.00
#
_symmetry.space_group_name_H-M   'P 1'
#
loop_
_entity.id
_entity.type
_entity.pdbx_description
1 polymer ?
#
loop_
_entity_poly.entity_id
_entity_poly.type
_entity_poly.pdbx_seq_one_letter_code
_entity_poly.pdbx_strand_id
1 'polypeptide(L)'
;MKRFVIALLIATLFPLCAIGQTSTEAEEQPSKGYTIEQVPNVQLENAAHYVTDPQGILSAQQRDSLNAISRQLRDSTTTQMAIVILPAIDREKYADAREFAFELFNYWKLGEKKVDNGLLILLLTNPDEREITFEVGYGLEEYLPDGLCKYIQTELMIPKMKGGDYGGGLIAGATEVDKIIKKKSDFANRYYEGEKNKESNAVKGILIFVGILSSLGYLFGLRPLQRISKNPHFSGYKKYALMKEDRNSFGCLVFLSLTLLLPIAILYGIVVDRMKRRQLKAIECEGCGATNTQEVRKTEKRESAYRYIINYLFTCKKCGRVHKETIYKNIQPRNIGASGGLFSGMSGGSGGSFGGGSSGGGGASTKF
;
A
#
# COMPACT_ATOMS: atom_id res chain seq x y z
N MET A 1 54.94 -59.45 -58.61
CA MET A 1 54.69 -60.67 -57.80
C MET A 1 55.37 -60.52 -56.44
N LYS A 2 54.58 -60.83 -55.40
CA LYS A 2 54.98 -61.10 -53.99
C LYS A 2 55.38 -59.87 -53.15
N ARG A 3 54.55 -59.30 -52.35
CA ARG A 3 53.90 -59.86 -51.12
C ARG A 3 54.90 -60.12 -49.99
N PHE A 4 54.66 -59.43 -48.91
CA PHE A 4 54.73 -59.76 -47.47
C PHE A 4 56.04 -59.47 -46.72
N VAL A 5 55.73 -58.88 -45.56
CA VAL A 5 56.42 -58.96 -44.27
C VAL A 5 57.56 -58.00 -44.06
N ILE A 6 57.29 -56.98 -43.26
CA ILE A 6 57.96 -56.80 -41.96
C ILE A 6 57.15 -55.85 -41.15
N ALA A 7 56.22 -56.43 -40.33
CA ALA A 7 55.82 -55.79 -39.07
C ALA A 7 56.87 -56.31 -38.06
N LEU A 8 57.31 -55.43 -37.25
CA LEU A 8 57.85 -55.61 -35.91
C LEU A 8 59.16 -54.79 -35.70
N LEU A 9 59.20 -54.12 -34.56
CA LEU A 9 60.34 -53.46 -33.96
C LEU A 9 60.49 -51.93 -34.26
N ILE A 10 59.59 -51.13 -33.63
CA ILE A 10 60.06 -49.91 -32.95
C ILE A 10 59.15 -49.75 -31.75
N ALA A 11 59.31 -50.54 -30.75
CA ALA A 11 58.95 -50.28 -29.38
C ALA A 11 60.24 -50.08 -28.64
N THR A 12 60.50 -48.87 -28.18
CA THR A 12 61.41 -48.49 -27.10
C THR A 12 62.05 -47.17 -27.41
N LEU A 13 61.64 -46.19 -26.65
CA LEU A 13 62.29 -44.96 -26.21
C LEU A 13 61.38 -43.77 -26.25
N PHE A 14 60.35 -43.77 -25.34
CA PHE A 14 59.82 -42.52 -24.88
C PHE A 14 60.34 -42.29 -23.45
N PRO A 15 61.05 -41.19 -23.19
CA PRO A 15 61.31 -40.79 -21.82
C PRO A 15 60.08 -40.27 -21.21
N LEU A 16 59.73 -40.84 -20.07
CA LEU A 16 58.65 -40.43 -19.16
C LEU A 16 58.98 -39.03 -18.61
N CYS A 17 58.55 -38.00 -19.34
CA CYS A 17 58.48 -36.64 -18.77
C CYS A 17 57.24 -36.54 -17.92
N ALA A 18 57.35 -36.79 -16.63
CA ALA A 18 56.38 -36.50 -15.66
C ALA A 18 56.21 -34.97 -15.52
N ILE A 19 55.35 -34.38 -16.35
CA ILE A 19 54.86 -33.01 -16.13
C ILE A 19 53.92 -33.12 -14.96
N GLY A 20 54.36 -32.66 -13.80
CA GLY A 20 53.48 -32.42 -12.67
C GLY A 20 52.40 -31.41 -13.10
N GLN A 21 51.21 -31.91 -13.35
CA GLN A 21 49.99 -31.09 -13.39
C GLN A 21 49.75 -30.65 -11.96
N THR A 22 50.18 -29.43 -11.65
CA THR A 22 49.54 -28.67 -10.60
C THR A 22 48.09 -28.51 -11.03
N SER A 23 47.20 -29.37 -10.53
CA SER A 23 45.77 -29.16 -10.55
C SER A 23 45.52 -27.88 -9.75
N THR A 24 45.41 -26.76 -10.46
CA THR A 24 44.65 -25.62 -9.95
C THR A 24 43.25 -26.20 -9.75
N GLU A 25 42.87 -26.43 -8.52
CA GLU A 25 41.47 -26.67 -8.17
C GLU A 25 40.71 -25.47 -8.69
N ALA A 26 40.09 -25.58 -9.88
CA ALA A 26 39.06 -24.69 -10.31
C ALA A 26 37.95 -24.88 -9.28
N GLU A 27 37.65 -23.84 -8.50
CA GLU A 27 36.49 -23.80 -7.65
C GLU A 27 35.26 -24.17 -8.50
N GLU A 28 34.75 -25.37 -8.29
CA GLU A 28 33.60 -25.93 -9.00
C GLU A 28 32.42 -25.05 -8.65
N GLN A 29 31.92 -24.29 -9.62
CA GLN A 29 30.71 -23.47 -9.43
C GLN A 29 29.56 -24.38 -9.01
N PRO A 30 28.82 -24.07 -7.96
CA PRO A 30 27.73 -24.90 -7.51
C PRO A 30 26.67 -25.05 -8.60
N SER A 31 26.41 -26.27 -9.02
CA SER A 31 25.45 -26.60 -10.09
C SER A 31 24.00 -26.20 -9.77
N LYS A 32 23.71 -25.83 -8.53
CA LYS A 32 22.38 -25.49 -8.00
C LYS A 32 22.24 -24.06 -7.47
N GLY A 33 23.24 -23.21 -7.64
CA GLY A 33 23.29 -21.90 -7.00
C GLY A 33 23.97 -21.92 -5.62
N TYR A 34 24.15 -20.75 -5.03
CA TYR A 34 24.89 -20.60 -3.76
C TYR A 34 23.99 -20.82 -2.55
N THR A 35 24.52 -21.51 -1.53
CA THR A 35 23.99 -21.46 -0.16
C THR A 35 24.77 -20.41 0.65
N ILE A 36 24.23 -19.96 1.79
CA ILE A 36 24.89 -18.92 2.61
C ILE A 36 26.27 -19.35 3.12
N GLU A 37 26.46 -20.65 3.35
CA GLU A 37 27.73 -21.22 3.82
C GLU A 37 28.82 -21.21 2.73
N GLN A 38 28.40 -21.21 1.46
CA GLN A 38 29.30 -21.19 0.29
C GLN A 38 29.71 -19.79 -0.13
N VAL A 39 29.05 -18.74 0.39
CA VAL A 39 29.40 -17.36 0.08
C VAL A 39 30.68 -16.96 0.81
N PRO A 40 31.77 -16.64 0.10
CA PRO A 40 33.03 -16.25 0.75
C PRO A 40 32.87 -14.97 1.57
N ASN A 41 33.18 -15.02 2.86
CA ASN A 41 33.20 -13.78 3.68
C ASN A 41 34.60 -13.17 3.60
N VAL A 42 34.81 -12.28 2.63
CA VAL A 42 36.09 -11.63 2.35
C VAL A 42 36.64 -10.81 3.51
N GLN A 43 35.83 -10.41 4.46
CA GLN A 43 36.27 -9.68 5.67
C GLN A 43 37.06 -10.57 6.65
N LEU A 44 36.84 -11.89 6.61
CA LEU A 44 37.58 -12.82 7.44
C LEU A 44 39.04 -12.94 6.95
N GLU A 45 39.29 -12.77 5.65
CA GLU A 45 40.64 -12.79 5.06
C GLU A 45 41.28 -11.41 5.14
N ASN A 46 40.56 -10.37 4.85
CA ASN A 46 41.02 -8.98 4.90
C ASN A 46 39.90 -8.03 5.35
N ALA A 47 40.03 -7.46 6.54
CA ALA A 47 39.09 -6.54 7.13
C ALA A 47 38.85 -5.25 6.32
N ALA A 48 39.63 -4.99 5.28
CA ALA A 48 39.45 -3.87 4.35
C ALA A 48 38.61 -4.21 3.12
N HIS A 49 38.23 -5.47 2.95
CA HIS A 49 37.42 -5.95 1.83
C HIS A 49 35.93 -6.06 2.26
N TYR A 50 35.07 -5.52 1.43
CA TYR A 50 33.61 -5.48 1.67
C TYR A 50 32.81 -6.05 0.49
N VAL A 51 33.50 -6.42 -0.60
CA VAL A 51 32.90 -6.87 -1.85
C VAL A 51 33.25 -8.33 -2.11
N THR A 52 32.22 -9.17 -2.08
CA THR A 52 32.31 -10.59 -2.45
C THR A 52 31.83 -10.74 -3.89
N ASP A 53 32.73 -11.12 -4.79
CA ASP A 53 32.50 -11.29 -6.22
C ASP A 53 33.29 -12.52 -6.71
N PRO A 54 32.80 -13.75 -6.41
CA PRO A 54 33.52 -14.98 -6.70
C PRO A 54 33.68 -15.23 -8.20
N GLN A 55 32.85 -14.64 -9.05
CA GLN A 55 32.91 -14.79 -10.50
C GLN A 55 33.75 -13.70 -11.21
N GLY A 56 34.20 -12.68 -10.47
CA GLY A 56 34.96 -11.59 -11.05
C GLY A 56 34.20 -10.74 -12.08
N ILE A 57 32.89 -10.51 -11.82
CA ILE A 57 32.03 -9.70 -12.68
C ILE A 57 32.47 -8.23 -12.68
N LEU A 58 32.98 -7.76 -11.54
CA LEU A 58 33.47 -6.40 -11.39
C LEU A 58 34.91 -6.28 -11.87
N SER A 59 35.26 -5.18 -12.53
CA SER A 59 36.65 -4.82 -12.73
C SER A 59 37.34 -4.53 -11.39
N ALA A 60 38.67 -4.65 -11.37
CA ALA A 60 39.46 -4.32 -10.18
C ALA A 60 39.18 -2.90 -9.69
N GLN A 61 39.11 -1.92 -10.60
CA GLN A 61 38.80 -0.53 -10.27
C GLN A 61 37.40 -0.35 -9.66
N GLN A 62 36.38 -1.07 -10.15
CA GLN A 62 35.01 -1.02 -9.58
C GLN A 62 34.98 -1.62 -8.18
N ARG A 63 35.65 -2.75 -7.97
CA ARG A 63 35.78 -3.41 -6.67
C ARG A 63 36.49 -2.51 -5.65
N ASP A 64 37.64 -1.88 -6.06
CA ASP A 64 38.38 -0.96 -5.20
C ASP A 64 37.54 0.27 -4.84
N SER A 65 36.74 0.81 -5.77
CA SER A 65 35.83 1.92 -5.54
C SER A 65 34.77 1.56 -4.51
N LEU A 66 34.14 0.38 -4.64
CA LEU A 66 33.12 -0.10 -3.69
C LEU A 66 33.71 -0.38 -2.31
N ASN A 67 34.89 -0.98 -2.23
CA ASN A 67 35.63 -1.17 -0.98
C ASN A 67 35.97 0.18 -0.31
N ALA A 68 36.36 1.19 -1.08
CA ALA A 68 36.66 2.51 -0.58
C ALA A 68 35.38 3.20 -0.01
N ILE A 69 34.24 3.12 -0.71
CA ILE A 69 32.96 3.67 -0.25
C ILE A 69 32.53 2.97 1.05
N SER A 70 32.56 1.63 1.11
CA SER A 70 32.17 0.87 2.30
C SER A 70 33.07 1.18 3.50
N ARG A 71 34.40 1.31 3.28
CA ARG A 71 35.35 1.71 4.30
C ARG A 71 35.07 3.12 4.81
N GLN A 72 34.91 4.09 3.91
CA GLN A 72 34.61 5.48 4.27
C GLN A 72 33.31 5.60 5.07
N LEU A 73 32.28 4.81 4.70
CA LEU A 73 31.02 4.76 5.44
C LEU A 73 31.24 4.22 6.86
N ARG A 74 31.97 3.11 7.00
CA ARG A 74 32.33 2.53 8.30
C ARG A 74 33.12 3.48 9.19
N ASP A 75 34.15 4.12 8.62
CA ASP A 75 35.04 5.01 9.38
C ASP A 75 34.32 6.27 9.87
N SER A 76 33.31 6.73 9.15
CA SER A 76 32.58 7.97 9.48
C SER A 76 31.29 7.76 10.27
N THR A 77 30.67 6.56 10.20
CA THR A 77 29.33 6.33 10.77
C THR A 77 29.21 5.00 11.54
N THR A 78 30.29 4.21 11.59
CA THR A 78 30.35 2.82 12.09
C THR A 78 29.47 1.83 11.32
N THR A 79 28.71 2.27 10.30
CA THR A 79 27.85 1.42 9.47
C THR A 79 28.67 0.39 8.69
N GLN A 80 28.28 -0.86 8.74
CA GLN A 80 28.90 -1.96 8.04
C GLN A 80 28.12 -2.30 6.78
N MET A 81 28.63 -1.95 5.60
CA MET A 81 28.03 -2.27 4.31
C MET A 81 28.80 -3.38 3.62
N ALA A 82 28.17 -4.54 3.38
CA ALA A 82 28.69 -5.64 2.59
C ALA A 82 27.97 -5.68 1.24
N ILE A 83 28.74 -6.00 0.17
CA ILE A 83 28.22 -6.12 -1.20
C ILE A 83 28.56 -7.52 -1.71
N VAL A 84 27.55 -8.26 -2.14
CA VAL A 84 27.65 -9.64 -2.60
C VAL A 84 27.07 -9.76 -4.00
N ILE A 85 27.88 -10.29 -4.93
CA ILE A 85 27.50 -10.51 -6.31
C ILE A 85 27.59 -12.00 -6.58
N LEU A 86 26.46 -12.63 -6.90
CA LEU A 86 26.36 -14.06 -7.18
C LEU A 86 25.64 -14.30 -8.51
N PRO A 87 25.90 -15.41 -9.21
CA PRO A 87 25.10 -15.78 -10.38
C PRO A 87 23.67 -16.13 -10.00
N ALA A 88 23.50 -17.02 -9.03
CA ALA A 88 22.21 -17.55 -8.58
C ALA A 88 22.32 -18.04 -7.13
N ILE A 89 21.18 -18.20 -6.48
CA ILE A 89 21.04 -18.82 -5.15
C ILE A 89 20.40 -20.20 -5.28
N ASP A 90 20.60 -21.06 -4.29
CA ASP A 90 19.94 -22.38 -4.23
C ASP A 90 18.44 -22.22 -3.96
N ARG A 91 17.63 -22.34 -5.02
CA ARG A 91 16.16 -22.20 -4.96
C ARG A 91 15.45 -23.39 -4.30
N GLU A 92 16.15 -24.50 -4.06
CA GLU A 92 15.58 -25.59 -3.26
C GLU A 92 15.62 -25.25 -1.77
N LYS A 93 16.57 -24.41 -1.35
CA LYS A 93 16.78 -24.00 0.04
C LYS A 93 16.15 -22.64 0.37
N TYR A 94 16.14 -21.70 -0.58
CA TYR A 94 15.66 -20.33 -0.38
C TYR A 94 14.55 -19.98 -1.37
N ALA A 95 13.40 -19.51 -0.88
CA ALA A 95 12.26 -19.16 -1.72
C ALA A 95 12.57 -17.96 -2.66
N ASP A 96 13.32 -16.97 -2.17
CA ASP A 96 13.67 -15.78 -2.95
C ASP A 96 15.01 -15.16 -2.49
N ALA A 97 15.45 -14.13 -3.22
CA ALA A 97 16.67 -13.40 -2.91
C ALA A 97 16.61 -12.65 -1.58
N ARG A 98 15.41 -12.29 -1.11
CA ARG A 98 15.22 -11.59 0.15
C ARG A 98 15.46 -12.50 1.33
N GLU A 99 14.88 -13.70 1.31
CA GLU A 99 15.12 -14.73 2.32
C GLU A 99 16.62 -15.07 2.39
N PHE A 100 17.26 -15.27 1.24
CA PHE A 100 18.69 -15.52 1.18
C PHE A 100 19.51 -14.38 1.78
N ALA A 101 19.19 -13.13 1.41
CA ALA A 101 19.90 -11.96 1.92
C ALA A 101 19.73 -11.80 3.43
N PHE A 102 18.51 -12.03 3.95
CA PHE A 102 18.23 -12.02 5.37
C PHE A 102 19.01 -13.09 6.14
N GLU A 103 19.01 -14.32 5.64
CA GLU A 103 19.78 -15.40 6.29
C GLU A 103 21.30 -15.14 6.22
N LEU A 104 21.82 -14.68 5.08
CA LEU A 104 23.24 -14.34 4.92
C LEU A 104 23.66 -13.19 5.84
N PHE A 105 22.82 -12.15 5.95
CA PHE A 105 23.03 -11.02 6.86
C PHE A 105 23.20 -11.50 8.30
N ASN A 106 22.28 -12.37 8.75
CA ASN A 106 22.31 -12.92 10.10
C ASN A 106 23.45 -13.94 10.31
N TYR A 107 23.79 -14.74 9.29
CA TYR A 107 24.90 -15.68 9.34
C TYR A 107 26.26 -14.97 9.50
N TRP A 108 26.45 -13.85 8.76
CA TRP A 108 27.65 -13.02 8.92
C TRP A 108 27.59 -12.10 10.14
N LYS A 109 26.45 -11.96 10.79
CA LYS A 109 26.21 -11.04 11.93
C LYS A 109 26.58 -9.61 11.55
N LEU A 110 26.13 -9.17 10.39
CA LEU A 110 26.50 -7.88 9.82
C LEU A 110 25.96 -6.73 10.69
N GLY A 111 26.80 -5.75 11.00
CA GLY A 111 26.49 -4.64 11.89
C GLY A 111 27.02 -4.82 13.31
N GLU A 112 27.06 -3.73 14.08
CA GLU A 112 27.49 -3.75 15.46
C GLU A 112 26.37 -4.24 16.37
N LYS A 113 26.70 -5.15 17.29
CA LYS A 113 25.77 -5.64 18.31
C LYS A 113 25.20 -4.47 19.12
N LYS A 114 23.89 -4.38 19.24
CA LYS A 114 23.10 -3.31 19.90
C LYS A 114 22.85 -2.06 19.05
N VAL A 115 23.58 -1.84 17.96
CA VAL A 115 23.37 -0.70 17.07
C VAL A 115 22.63 -1.16 15.81
N ASP A 116 22.82 -2.43 15.42
CA ASP A 116 22.18 -3.08 14.27
C ASP A 116 22.32 -2.28 12.97
N ASN A 117 23.53 -1.69 12.77
CA ASN A 117 23.87 -0.78 11.67
C ASN A 117 24.52 -1.50 10.48
N GLY A 118 24.03 -2.69 10.17
CA GLY A 118 24.46 -3.46 9.00
C GLY A 118 23.61 -3.14 7.77
N LEU A 119 24.24 -3.24 6.58
CA LEU A 119 23.58 -3.21 5.28
C LEU A 119 24.20 -4.26 4.38
N LEU A 120 23.39 -5.16 3.83
CA LEU A 120 23.80 -6.10 2.79
C LEU A 120 23.17 -5.69 1.46
N ILE A 121 24.00 -5.54 0.42
CA ILE A 121 23.56 -5.38 -0.97
C ILE A 121 23.87 -6.67 -1.71
N LEU A 122 22.84 -7.42 -2.07
CA LEU A 122 22.94 -8.66 -2.84
C LEU A 122 22.53 -8.39 -4.29
N LEU A 123 23.38 -8.76 -5.25
CA LEU A 123 23.07 -8.75 -6.68
C LEU A 123 23.12 -10.17 -7.24
N LEU A 124 22.02 -10.64 -7.79
CA LEU A 124 21.97 -11.85 -8.61
C LEU A 124 22.08 -11.47 -10.09
N THR A 125 22.96 -12.15 -10.83
CA THR A 125 23.34 -11.75 -12.20
C THR A 125 22.85 -12.69 -13.29
N ASN A 126 22.38 -13.91 -12.95
CA ASN A 126 21.81 -14.82 -13.94
C ASN A 126 20.64 -14.14 -14.67
N PRO A 127 20.61 -14.13 -16.02
CA PRO A 127 19.58 -13.49 -16.80
C PRO A 127 18.14 -13.83 -16.40
N ASP A 128 17.89 -15.07 -15.98
CA ASP A 128 16.55 -15.53 -15.60
C ASP A 128 16.16 -15.14 -14.16
N GLU A 129 17.14 -14.71 -13.34
CA GLU A 129 16.96 -14.43 -11.91
C GLU A 129 17.55 -13.09 -11.49
N ARG A 130 17.79 -12.17 -12.43
CA ARG A 130 18.40 -10.87 -12.09
C ARG A 130 17.58 -10.13 -11.04
N GLU A 131 18.24 -9.88 -9.92
CA GLU A 131 17.58 -9.25 -8.79
C GLU A 131 18.61 -8.48 -7.95
N ILE A 132 18.24 -7.29 -7.51
CA ILE A 132 19.00 -6.51 -6.55
C ILE A 132 18.21 -6.45 -5.23
N THR A 133 18.85 -6.82 -4.14
CA THR A 133 18.23 -6.87 -2.81
C THR A 133 19.06 -6.07 -1.83
N PHE A 134 18.40 -5.21 -1.06
CA PHE A 134 18.97 -4.56 0.12
C PHE A 134 18.37 -5.23 1.35
N GLU A 135 19.22 -5.66 2.27
CA GLU A 135 18.81 -6.10 3.61
C GLU A 135 19.40 -5.12 4.62
N VAL A 136 18.51 -4.50 5.40
CA VAL A 136 18.83 -3.35 6.25
C VAL A 136 18.66 -3.73 7.72
N GLY A 137 19.71 -3.51 8.51
CA GLY A 137 19.63 -3.68 9.97
C GLY A 137 18.75 -2.62 10.62
N TYR A 138 18.13 -2.96 11.76
CA TYR A 138 17.19 -2.10 12.47
C TYR A 138 17.69 -0.66 12.73
N GLY A 139 18.98 -0.51 13.04
CA GLY A 139 19.58 0.80 13.30
C GLY A 139 19.68 1.71 12.07
N LEU A 140 19.45 1.16 10.89
CA LEU A 140 19.47 1.93 9.64
C LEU A 140 18.08 2.16 9.02
N GLU A 141 17.01 1.54 9.52
CA GLU A 141 15.66 1.66 8.94
C GLU A 141 15.14 3.11 8.92
N GLU A 142 15.54 3.93 9.91
CA GLU A 142 15.20 5.37 9.92
C GLU A 142 15.81 6.11 8.71
N TYR A 143 17.01 5.69 8.26
CA TYR A 143 17.73 6.32 7.15
C TYR A 143 17.37 5.69 5.81
N LEU A 144 17.14 4.39 5.80
CA LEU A 144 16.95 3.55 4.61
C LEU A 144 15.66 2.72 4.71
N PRO A 145 14.48 3.36 4.77
CA PRO A 145 13.22 2.63 4.73
C PRO A 145 13.05 1.92 3.38
N ASP A 146 12.27 0.83 3.33
CA ASP A 146 12.06 -0.03 2.16
C ASP A 146 11.75 0.75 0.88
N GLY A 147 10.87 1.74 0.98
CA GLY A 147 10.47 2.57 -0.16
C GLY A 147 11.64 3.36 -0.74
N LEU A 148 12.54 3.89 0.10
CA LEU A 148 13.72 4.61 -0.35
C LEU A 148 14.76 3.64 -0.91
N CYS A 149 14.96 2.47 -0.32
CA CYS A 149 15.80 1.41 -0.87
C CYS A 149 15.35 1.02 -2.27
N LYS A 150 14.05 0.78 -2.45
CA LYS A 150 13.47 0.49 -3.78
C LYS A 150 13.67 1.65 -4.76
N TYR A 151 13.53 2.89 -4.31
CA TYR A 151 13.73 4.07 -5.14
C TYR A 151 15.20 4.19 -5.62
N ILE A 152 16.18 3.92 -4.74
CA ILE A 152 17.60 3.85 -5.10
C ILE A 152 17.84 2.76 -6.17
N GLN A 153 17.28 1.56 -5.95
CA GLN A 153 17.41 0.44 -6.89
C GLN A 153 16.85 0.81 -8.27
N THR A 154 15.62 1.35 -8.33
CA THR A 154 14.93 1.59 -9.59
C THR A 154 15.44 2.81 -10.35
N GLU A 155 15.84 3.87 -9.67
CA GLU A 155 16.22 5.12 -10.32
C GLU A 155 17.73 5.24 -10.59
N LEU A 156 18.57 4.62 -9.76
CA LEU A 156 20.02 4.80 -9.87
C LEU A 156 20.76 3.54 -10.33
N MET A 157 20.35 2.35 -9.82
CA MET A 157 21.12 1.13 -10.03
C MET A 157 20.68 0.38 -11.28
N ILE A 158 19.40 0.02 -11.35
CA ILE A 158 18.84 -0.83 -12.42
C ILE A 158 19.03 -0.24 -13.81
N PRO A 159 18.87 1.07 -14.07
CA PRO A 159 19.10 1.61 -15.41
C PRO A 159 20.51 1.33 -15.97
N LYS A 160 21.54 1.38 -15.10
CA LYS A 160 22.92 1.04 -15.46
C LYS A 160 23.10 -0.47 -15.65
N MET A 161 22.55 -1.26 -14.74
CA MET A 161 22.65 -2.73 -14.75
C MET A 161 21.95 -3.36 -15.96
N LYS A 162 20.82 -2.80 -16.43
CA LYS A 162 20.17 -3.19 -17.68
C LYS A 162 21.05 -2.98 -18.91
N GLY A 163 21.93 -1.99 -18.86
CA GLY A 163 22.95 -1.75 -19.87
C GLY A 163 24.19 -2.63 -19.73
N GLY A 164 24.22 -3.58 -18.76
CA GLY A 164 25.36 -4.45 -18.49
C GLY A 164 26.41 -3.85 -17.52
N ASP A 165 26.24 -2.61 -17.08
CA ASP A 165 27.15 -1.96 -16.14
C ASP A 165 26.74 -2.25 -14.69
N TYR A 166 26.96 -3.48 -14.24
CA TYR A 166 26.67 -3.90 -12.86
C TYR A 166 27.48 -3.10 -11.84
N GLY A 167 28.79 -2.92 -12.11
CA GLY A 167 29.67 -2.17 -11.23
C GLY A 167 29.28 -0.71 -11.08
N GLY A 168 28.97 -0.04 -12.20
CA GLY A 168 28.51 1.35 -12.17
C GLY A 168 27.17 1.52 -11.46
N GLY A 169 26.25 0.52 -11.56
CA GLY A 169 25.02 0.47 -10.81
C GLY A 169 25.25 0.34 -9.31
N LEU A 170 26.10 -0.60 -8.89
CA LEU A 170 26.48 -0.80 -7.48
C LEU A 170 27.16 0.43 -6.88
N ILE A 171 28.11 1.04 -7.60
CA ILE A 171 28.80 2.26 -7.16
C ILE A 171 27.79 3.41 -6.97
N ALA A 172 26.86 3.58 -7.90
CA ALA A 172 25.84 4.62 -7.79
C ALA A 172 24.96 4.42 -6.54
N GLY A 173 24.48 3.19 -6.32
CA GLY A 173 23.67 2.85 -5.12
C GLY A 173 24.46 3.01 -3.83
N ALA A 174 25.66 2.45 -3.73
CA ALA A 174 26.51 2.52 -2.54
C ALA A 174 26.89 3.98 -2.19
N THR A 175 27.20 4.79 -3.22
CA THR A 175 27.49 6.22 -3.03
C THR A 175 26.28 6.97 -2.48
N GLU A 176 25.09 6.66 -2.97
CA GLU A 176 23.88 7.32 -2.53
C GLU A 176 23.51 6.91 -1.10
N VAL A 177 23.68 5.63 -0.75
CA VAL A 177 23.55 5.14 0.63
C VAL A 177 24.48 5.89 1.57
N ASP A 178 25.76 6.08 1.20
CA ASP A 178 26.72 6.84 2.01
C ASP A 178 26.24 8.28 2.27
N LYS A 179 25.73 8.95 1.25
CA LYS A 179 25.18 10.31 1.38
C LYS A 179 23.94 10.35 2.26
N ILE A 180 23.04 9.38 2.12
CA ILE A 180 21.79 9.30 2.92
C ILE A 180 22.11 9.15 4.40
N ILE A 181 22.95 8.18 4.75
CA ILE A 181 23.33 7.92 6.14
C ILE A 181 24.04 9.14 6.75
N LYS A 182 24.83 9.86 5.97
CA LYS A 182 25.48 11.13 6.37
C LYS A 182 24.56 12.34 6.31
N LYS A 183 23.25 12.17 5.98
CA LYS A 183 22.25 13.24 5.82
C LYS A 183 22.65 14.33 4.80
N LYS A 184 23.30 13.92 3.71
CA LYS A 184 23.79 14.79 2.62
C LYS A 184 23.15 14.49 1.25
N SER A 185 22.04 13.77 1.24
CA SER A 185 21.39 13.32 0.00
C SER A 185 20.25 14.24 -0.44
N ASP A 186 20.45 14.94 -1.56
CA ASP A 186 19.36 15.63 -2.24
C ASP A 186 18.39 14.68 -2.96
N PHE A 187 18.87 13.48 -3.31
CA PHE A 187 18.04 12.45 -3.92
C PHE A 187 16.99 11.91 -2.94
N ALA A 188 17.38 11.62 -1.70
CA ALA A 188 16.46 11.24 -0.65
C ALA A 188 15.45 12.36 -0.33
N ASN A 189 15.87 13.61 -0.31
CA ASN A 189 14.98 14.75 -0.10
C ASN A 189 13.88 14.80 -1.18
N ARG A 190 14.24 14.62 -2.46
CA ARG A 190 13.25 14.55 -3.56
C ARG A 190 12.26 13.39 -3.41
N TYR A 191 12.70 12.23 -2.92
CA TYR A 191 11.83 11.11 -2.62
C TYR A 191 10.77 11.48 -1.57
N TYR A 192 11.19 12.05 -0.44
CA TYR A 192 10.27 12.43 0.63
C TYR A 192 9.31 13.57 0.23
N GLU A 193 9.77 14.54 -0.57
CA GLU A 193 8.89 15.57 -1.15
C GLU A 193 7.85 14.95 -2.10
N GLY A 194 8.25 13.98 -2.91
CA GLY A 194 7.36 13.23 -3.79
C GLY A 194 6.27 12.47 -3.02
N GLU A 195 6.64 11.77 -1.97
CA GLU A 195 5.69 11.04 -1.12
C GLU A 195 4.71 11.98 -0.41
N LYS A 196 5.20 13.06 0.19
CA LYS A 196 4.36 14.09 0.81
C LYS A 196 3.34 14.70 -0.17
N ASN A 197 3.74 14.92 -1.41
CA ASN A 197 2.85 15.43 -2.45
C ASN A 197 1.80 14.39 -2.85
N LYS A 198 2.15 13.09 -2.93
CA LYS A 198 1.19 12.00 -3.20
C LYS A 198 0.13 11.92 -2.10
N GLU A 199 0.53 11.93 -0.83
CA GLU A 199 -0.39 11.93 0.31
C GLU A 199 -1.33 13.14 0.29
N SER A 200 -0.79 14.35 0.07
CA SER A 200 -1.59 15.57 -0.03
C SER A 200 -2.61 15.51 -1.16
N ASN A 201 -2.24 14.98 -2.33
CA ASN A 201 -3.14 14.84 -3.47
C ASN A 201 -4.21 13.76 -3.23
N ALA A 202 -3.87 12.65 -2.58
CA ALA A 202 -4.84 11.62 -2.20
C ALA A 202 -5.89 12.18 -1.24
N VAL A 203 -5.47 12.92 -0.20
CA VAL A 203 -6.40 13.56 0.75
C VAL A 203 -7.30 14.57 0.04
N LYS A 204 -6.74 15.42 -0.86
CA LYS A 204 -7.55 16.35 -1.67
C LYS A 204 -8.57 15.60 -2.55
N GLY A 205 -8.16 14.52 -3.18
CA GLY A 205 -9.05 13.68 -3.98
C GLY A 205 -10.23 13.11 -3.17
N ILE A 206 -9.96 12.59 -1.99
CA ILE A 206 -10.98 12.08 -1.05
C ILE A 206 -11.95 13.20 -0.64
N LEU A 207 -11.44 14.39 -0.28
CA LEU A 207 -12.27 15.52 0.11
C LEU A 207 -13.19 15.99 -1.03
N ILE A 208 -12.69 16.06 -2.27
CA ILE A 208 -13.48 16.40 -3.46
C ILE A 208 -14.57 15.36 -3.68
N PHE A 209 -14.23 14.07 -3.64
CA PHE A 209 -15.19 12.98 -3.82
C PHE A 209 -16.31 13.00 -2.78
N VAL A 210 -15.96 13.17 -1.50
CA VAL A 210 -16.90 13.31 -0.39
C VAL A 210 -17.78 14.55 -0.58
N GLY A 211 -17.21 15.66 -1.04
CA GLY A 211 -17.95 16.89 -1.36
C GLY A 211 -19.01 16.69 -2.45
N ILE A 212 -18.65 15.99 -3.54
CA ILE A 212 -19.58 15.66 -4.63
C ILE A 212 -20.70 14.76 -4.14
N LEU A 213 -20.40 13.68 -3.42
CA LEU A 213 -21.41 12.77 -2.87
C LEU A 213 -22.39 13.50 -1.95
N SER A 214 -21.87 14.39 -1.11
CA SER A 214 -22.69 15.18 -0.19
C SER A 214 -23.63 16.14 -0.92
N SER A 215 -23.14 16.80 -1.96
CA SER A 215 -23.93 17.70 -2.80
C SER A 215 -25.05 16.97 -3.51
N LEU A 216 -24.77 15.78 -4.06
CA LEU A 216 -25.77 14.92 -4.67
C LEU A 216 -26.82 14.47 -3.65
N GLY A 217 -26.41 14.00 -2.47
CA GLY A 217 -27.31 13.61 -1.40
C GLY A 217 -28.22 14.76 -0.96
N TYR A 218 -27.67 15.97 -0.81
CA TYR A 218 -28.45 17.18 -0.50
C TYR A 218 -29.50 17.49 -1.56
N LEU A 219 -29.12 17.45 -2.84
CA LEU A 219 -30.05 17.68 -3.96
C LEU A 219 -31.14 16.63 -4.04
N PHE A 220 -30.80 15.34 -3.92
CA PHE A 220 -31.78 14.25 -3.95
C PHE A 220 -32.75 14.31 -2.78
N GLY A 221 -32.31 14.65 -1.58
CA GLY A 221 -33.15 14.75 -0.40
C GLY A 221 -34.12 15.94 -0.43
N LEU A 222 -33.75 17.08 -1.03
CA LEU A 222 -34.60 18.27 -1.11
C LEU A 222 -35.59 18.25 -2.26
N ARG A 223 -35.29 17.58 -3.39
CA ARG A 223 -36.19 17.54 -4.56
C ARG A 223 -37.60 17.05 -4.26
N PRO A 224 -37.85 15.97 -3.49
CA PRO A 224 -39.20 15.53 -3.15
C PRO A 224 -39.95 16.60 -2.37
N LEU A 225 -39.34 17.23 -1.38
CA LEU A 225 -39.96 18.28 -0.57
C LEU A 225 -40.32 19.50 -1.41
N GLN A 226 -39.47 19.90 -2.33
CA GLN A 226 -39.75 21.01 -3.26
C GLN A 226 -40.88 20.67 -4.22
N ARG A 227 -40.93 19.42 -4.75
CA ARG A 227 -42.04 18.96 -5.59
C ARG A 227 -43.37 19.00 -4.86
N ILE A 228 -43.42 18.52 -3.61
CA ILE A 228 -44.65 18.58 -2.77
C ILE A 228 -45.04 20.03 -2.52
N SER A 229 -44.09 20.89 -2.14
CA SER A 229 -44.38 22.30 -1.84
C SER A 229 -44.91 23.08 -3.04
N LYS A 230 -44.38 22.84 -4.24
CA LYS A 230 -44.76 23.52 -5.48
C LYS A 230 -46.01 22.94 -6.19
N ASN A 231 -46.52 21.77 -5.75
CA ASN A 231 -47.63 21.13 -6.43
C ASN A 231 -48.95 21.95 -6.24
N PRO A 232 -49.60 22.46 -7.31
CA PRO A 232 -50.80 23.28 -7.20
C PRO A 232 -52.04 22.46 -6.80
N HIS A 233 -52.03 21.15 -7.06
CA HIS A 233 -53.19 20.28 -6.78
C HIS A 233 -53.33 19.86 -5.32
N PHE A 234 -52.35 20.18 -4.46
CA PHE A 234 -52.39 19.81 -3.06
C PHE A 234 -52.81 21.03 -2.20
N SER A 235 -53.75 20.83 -1.31
CA SER A 235 -54.08 21.81 -0.28
C SER A 235 -52.89 22.09 0.63
N GLY A 236 -52.86 23.24 1.32
CA GLY A 236 -51.80 23.57 2.28
C GLY A 236 -51.64 22.49 3.36
N TYR A 237 -52.74 21.95 3.83
CA TYR A 237 -52.80 20.86 4.81
C TYR A 237 -52.16 19.58 4.29
N LYS A 238 -52.52 19.17 3.07
CA LYS A 238 -51.94 17.98 2.42
C LYS A 238 -50.46 18.12 2.13
N LYS A 239 -50.01 19.28 1.67
CA LYS A 239 -48.58 19.56 1.46
C LYS A 239 -47.77 19.35 2.74
N TYR A 240 -48.21 19.94 3.85
CA TYR A 240 -47.52 19.77 5.14
C TYR A 240 -47.50 18.32 5.60
N ALA A 241 -48.61 17.62 5.52
CA ALA A 241 -48.73 16.22 5.93
C ALA A 241 -47.82 15.31 5.10
N LEU A 242 -47.76 15.46 3.75
CA LEU A 242 -46.86 14.73 2.87
C LEU A 242 -45.40 15.05 3.14
N MET A 243 -45.03 16.32 3.36
CA MET A 243 -43.63 16.70 3.69
C MET A 243 -43.20 16.13 5.06
N LYS A 244 -44.14 15.96 6.01
CA LYS A 244 -43.82 15.37 7.33
C LYS A 244 -43.52 13.86 7.22
N GLU A 245 -44.20 13.17 6.32
CA GLU A 245 -44.07 11.73 6.08
C GLU A 245 -42.99 11.37 5.02
N ASP A 246 -42.34 12.36 4.43
CA ASP A 246 -41.32 12.11 3.43
C ASP A 246 -40.10 11.39 4.03
N ARG A 247 -39.91 10.12 3.65
CA ARG A 247 -38.86 9.25 4.15
C ARG A 247 -37.50 9.55 3.48
N ASN A 248 -37.52 10.12 2.27
CA ASN A 248 -36.30 10.39 1.53
C ASN A 248 -35.44 11.46 2.22
N SER A 249 -36.09 12.48 2.77
CA SER A 249 -35.39 13.52 3.54
C SER A 249 -34.75 12.97 4.82
N PHE A 250 -35.36 12.00 5.47
CA PHE A 250 -34.78 11.34 6.65
C PHE A 250 -33.63 10.40 6.27
N GLY A 251 -33.80 9.58 5.21
CA GLY A 251 -32.74 8.70 4.70
C GLY A 251 -31.52 9.47 4.28
N CYS A 252 -31.70 10.62 3.63
CA CYS A 252 -30.59 11.49 3.24
C CYS A 252 -29.85 12.10 4.45
N LEU A 253 -30.57 12.46 5.51
CA LEU A 253 -29.98 12.97 6.76
C LEU A 253 -29.11 11.88 7.42
N VAL A 254 -29.61 10.63 7.49
CA VAL A 254 -28.84 9.49 8.00
C VAL A 254 -27.59 9.24 7.15
N PHE A 255 -27.73 9.25 5.82
CA PHE A 255 -26.59 9.06 4.90
C PHE A 255 -25.52 10.13 5.11
N LEU A 256 -25.88 11.40 5.18
CA LEU A 256 -24.96 12.51 5.41
C LEU A 256 -24.28 12.44 6.79
N SER A 257 -24.97 11.95 7.81
CA SER A 257 -24.39 11.78 9.15
C SER A 257 -23.37 10.64 9.22
N LEU A 258 -23.62 9.54 8.51
CA LEU A 258 -22.71 8.38 8.43
C LEU A 258 -21.42 8.67 7.65
N THR A 259 -21.45 9.64 6.74
CA THR A 259 -20.29 10.04 5.93
C THR A 259 -19.33 11.01 6.63
N LEU A 260 -19.37 11.14 7.96
CA LEU A 260 -18.56 12.07 8.78
C LEU A 260 -18.76 13.57 8.45
N LEU A 261 -19.83 13.91 7.73
CA LEU A 261 -20.18 15.27 7.36
C LEU A 261 -21.26 15.87 8.30
N LEU A 262 -21.08 15.66 9.60
CA LEU A 262 -21.99 16.17 10.63
C LEU A 262 -22.44 17.63 10.41
N PRO A 263 -21.56 18.60 10.09
CA PRO A 263 -21.99 19.99 9.84
C PRO A 263 -22.98 20.10 8.67
N ILE A 264 -22.75 19.35 7.58
CA ILE A 264 -23.62 19.35 6.41
C ILE A 264 -24.97 18.68 6.71
N ALA A 265 -24.94 17.57 7.47
CA ALA A 265 -26.16 16.89 7.93
C ALA A 265 -27.04 17.81 8.82
N ILE A 266 -26.40 18.53 9.74
CA ILE A 266 -27.09 19.52 10.60
C ILE A 266 -27.70 20.64 9.75
N LEU A 267 -26.93 21.22 8.83
CA LEU A 267 -27.43 22.27 7.93
C LEU A 267 -28.60 21.77 7.08
N TYR A 268 -28.49 20.55 6.53
CA TYR A 268 -29.61 19.92 5.80
C TYR A 268 -30.84 19.75 6.66
N GLY A 269 -30.70 19.24 7.89
CA GLY A 269 -31.82 19.12 8.86
C GLY A 269 -32.48 20.44 9.14
N ILE A 270 -31.73 21.52 9.36
CA ILE A 270 -32.25 22.88 9.57
C ILE A 270 -33.06 23.35 8.36
N VAL A 271 -32.53 23.12 7.13
CA VAL A 271 -33.26 23.55 5.90
C VAL A 271 -34.56 22.79 5.76
N VAL A 272 -34.56 21.48 5.96
CA VAL A 272 -35.79 20.65 5.91
C VAL A 272 -36.79 21.09 6.95
N ASP A 273 -36.37 21.34 8.18
CA ASP A 273 -37.27 21.81 9.26
C ASP A 273 -37.85 23.20 8.95
N ARG A 274 -37.02 24.13 8.45
CA ARG A 274 -37.50 25.46 8.01
C ARG A 274 -38.53 25.35 6.88
N MET A 275 -38.32 24.46 5.91
CA MET A 275 -39.30 24.24 4.82
C MET A 275 -40.66 23.75 5.39
N LYS A 276 -40.63 22.76 6.29
CA LYS A 276 -41.83 22.23 6.95
C LYS A 276 -42.54 23.30 7.78
N ARG A 277 -41.81 24.09 8.57
CA ARG A 277 -42.40 25.18 9.37
C ARG A 277 -42.96 26.30 8.50
N ARG A 278 -42.31 26.67 7.40
CA ARG A 278 -42.82 27.67 6.44
C ARG A 278 -44.16 27.19 5.84
N GLN A 279 -44.22 25.91 5.44
CA GLN A 279 -45.45 25.35 4.89
C GLN A 279 -46.59 25.36 5.92
N LEU A 280 -46.31 25.00 7.18
CA LEU A 280 -47.29 25.05 8.26
C LEU A 280 -47.83 26.48 8.50
N LYS A 281 -46.94 27.47 8.52
CA LYS A 281 -47.29 28.89 8.71
C LYS A 281 -48.12 29.48 7.57
N ALA A 282 -47.92 28.95 6.35
CA ALA A 282 -48.66 29.41 5.15
C ALA A 282 -50.04 28.79 5.00
N ILE A 283 -50.44 27.86 5.88
CA ILE A 283 -51.78 27.29 5.85
C ILE A 283 -52.82 28.30 6.33
N GLU A 284 -53.74 28.65 5.47
CA GLU A 284 -54.93 29.48 5.80
C GLU A 284 -56.00 28.63 6.43
N CYS A 285 -56.63 29.13 7.48
CA CYS A 285 -57.73 28.47 8.12
C CYS A 285 -59.01 28.60 7.29
N GLU A 286 -59.60 27.50 6.89
CA GLU A 286 -60.87 27.47 6.12
C GLU A 286 -62.09 28.16 6.86
N GLY A 287 -61.96 28.37 8.16
CA GLY A 287 -63.05 29.01 8.95
C GLY A 287 -62.88 30.49 9.13
N CYS A 288 -61.64 31.00 9.33
CA CYS A 288 -61.43 32.41 9.68
C CYS A 288 -60.37 33.09 8.83
N GLY A 289 -59.80 32.42 7.81
CA GLY A 289 -58.74 32.95 6.92
C GLY A 289 -57.39 33.22 7.58
N ALA A 290 -57.26 32.96 8.88
CA ALA A 290 -56.02 33.28 9.59
C ALA A 290 -54.89 32.30 9.23
N THR A 291 -53.70 32.82 8.99
CA THR A 291 -52.48 32.07 8.80
C THR A 291 -51.67 31.95 10.10
N ASN A 292 -50.70 31.03 10.15
CA ASN A 292 -49.83 30.80 11.31
C ASN A 292 -50.53 30.49 12.63
N THR A 293 -51.74 29.94 12.57
CA THR A 293 -52.61 29.66 13.74
C THR A 293 -52.85 28.17 13.95
N GLN A 294 -52.26 27.31 13.12
CA GLN A 294 -52.54 25.90 13.14
C GLN A 294 -51.68 25.17 14.19
N GLU A 295 -52.37 24.43 15.10
CA GLU A 295 -51.76 23.42 15.94
C GLU A 295 -51.98 22.04 15.32
N VAL A 296 -50.93 21.21 15.27
CA VAL A 296 -51.00 19.93 14.54
C VAL A 296 -50.81 18.78 15.51
N ARG A 297 -51.77 17.85 15.53
CA ARG A 297 -51.68 16.56 16.22
C ARG A 297 -51.65 15.44 15.18
N LYS A 298 -50.77 14.47 15.38
CA LYS A 298 -50.63 13.28 14.52
C LYS A 298 -51.17 12.06 15.26
N THR A 299 -51.99 11.27 14.59
CA THR A 299 -52.41 9.95 15.05
C THR A 299 -52.14 8.91 13.98
N GLU A 300 -51.60 7.77 14.37
CA GLU A 300 -51.33 6.67 13.47
C GLU A 300 -52.17 5.46 13.90
N LYS A 301 -52.82 4.82 12.93
CA LYS A 301 -53.58 3.58 13.15
C LYS A 301 -53.17 2.58 12.07
N ARG A 302 -52.85 1.35 12.49
CA ARG A 302 -52.61 0.26 11.56
C ARG A 302 -53.96 -0.24 11.03
N GLU A 303 -54.15 -0.21 9.71
CA GLU A 303 -55.33 -0.66 9.03
C GLU A 303 -55.23 -2.15 8.65
N SER A 304 -54.04 -2.56 8.16
CA SER A 304 -53.78 -3.92 7.76
C SER A 304 -52.28 -4.27 7.94
N ALA A 305 -51.90 -5.50 7.61
CA ALA A 305 -50.48 -5.92 7.63
C ALA A 305 -49.58 -5.03 6.75
N TYR A 306 -50.16 -4.39 5.71
CA TYR A 306 -49.41 -3.66 4.68
C TYR A 306 -49.76 -2.17 4.61
N ARG A 307 -50.64 -1.64 5.48
CA ARG A 307 -51.12 -0.26 5.41
C ARG A 307 -51.27 0.37 6.78
N TYR A 308 -50.73 1.61 6.92
CA TYR A 308 -51.06 2.52 8.03
C TYR A 308 -51.91 3.69 7.54
N ILE A 309 -52.87 4.08 8.37
CA ILE A 309 -53.59 5.34 8.23
C ILE A 309 -52.98 6.35 9.17
N ILE A 310 -52.53 7.47 8.62
CA ILE A 310 -51.95 8.58 9.37
C ILE A 310 -52.88 9.77 9.25
N ASN A 311 -53.47 10.18 10.37
CA ASN A 311 -54.32 11.35 10.42
C ASN A 311 -53.57 12.52 11.04
N TYR A 312 -53.57 13.65 10.34
CA TYR A 312 -53.14 14.94 10.83
C TYR A 312 -54.37 15.78 11.17
N LEU A 313 -54.47 16.17 12.44
CA LEU A 313 -55.53 17.05 12.93
C LEU A 313 -54.94 18.45 13.09
N PHE A 314 -55.43 19.40 12.29
CA PHE A 314 -55.01 20.79 12.32
C PHE A 314 -56.10 21.59 13.08
N THR A 315 -55.75 22.11 14.24
CA THR A 315 -56.68 22.91 15.06
C THR A 315 -56.27 24.38 14.97
N CYS A 316 -57.19 25.23 14.53
CA CYS A 316 -56.94 26.66 14.48
C CYS A 316 -57.03 27.27 15.88
N LYS A 317 -55.96 27.90 16.38
CA LYS A 317 -55.93 28.57 17.70
C LYS A 317 -56.85 29.77 17.80
N LYS A 318 -57.24 30.38 16.65
CA LYS A 318 -58.10 31.59 16.63
C LYS A 318 -59.56 31.28 16.67
N CYS A 319 -60.02 30.26 15.92
CA CYS A 319 -61.45 29.96 15.82
C CYS A 319 -61.86 28.55 16.28
N GLY A 320 -60.88 27.74 16.70
CA GLY A 320 -61.14 26.37 17.18
C GLY A 320 -61.45 25.35 16.07
N ARG A 321 -61.58 25.76 14.81
CA ARG A 321 -61.92 24.85 13.72
C ARG A 321 -60.85 23.76 13.57
N VAL A 322 -61.30 22.52 13.40
CA VAL A 322 -60.40 21.36 13.18
C VAL A 322 -60.57 20.89 11.74
N HIS A 323 -59.42 20.76 11.06
CA HIS A 323 -59.31 20.12 9.74
C HIS A 323 -58.56 18.80 9.89
N LYS A 324 -59.11 17.73 9.29
CA LYS A 324 -58.47 16.40 9.30
C LYS A 324 -57.97 16.07 7.92
N GLU A 325 -56.63 15.86 7.81
CA GLU A 325 -56.00 15.34 6.60
C GLU A 325 -55.54 13.91 6.85
N THR A 326 -55.87 12.99 5.92
CA THR A 326 -55.55 11.56 6.04
C THR A 326 -54.59 11.14 4.96
N ILE A 327 -53.51 10.49 5.38
CA ILE A 327 -52.52 9.91 4.47
C ILE A 327 -52.43 8.40 4.67
N TYR A 328 -52.41 7.66 3.57
CA TYR A 328 -52.20 6.23 3.56
C TYR A 328 -50.75 5.91 3.29
N LYS A 329 -50.15 5.11 4.17
CA LYS A 329 -48.75 4.66 4.05
C LYS A 329 -48.71 3.16 3.86
N ASN A 330 -48.32 2.73 2.68
CA ASN A 330 -48.11 1.31 2.39
C ASN A 330 -46.77 0.85 2.97
N ILE A 331 -46.74 -0.34 3.59
CA ILE A 331 -45.55 -1.03 4.04
C ILE A 331 -45.28 -2.09 2.99
N GLN A 332 -44.11 -2.02 2.33
CA GLN A 332 -43.66 -3.18 1.59
C GLN A 332 -43.18 -4.25 2.58
N PRO A 333 -43.59 -5.51 2.45
CA PRO A 333 -43.01 -6.58 3.26
C PRO A 333 -41.51 -6.54 3.08
N ARG A 334 -40.73 -6.49 4.18
CA ARG A 334 -39.33 -6.74 4.14
C ARG A 334 -39.15 -8.17 3.64
N ASN A 335 -38.64 -8.37 2.44
CA ASN A 335 -38.07 -9.64 2.05
C ASN A 335 -36.87 -9.88 2.97
N ILE A 336 -37.07 -10.71 3.99
CA ILE A 336 -36.02 -11.30 4.81
C ILE A 336 -35.43 -12.44 3.99
N GLY A 337 -34.60 -12.08 3.01
CA GLY A 337 -33.99 -13.05 2.13
C GLY A 337 -33.07 -12.33 1.17
N ALA A 338 -31.85 -12.03 1.59
CA ALA A 338 -30.61 -11.77 0.87
C ALA A 338 -29.82 -10.61 1.48
N SER A 339 -29.38 -10.77 2.72
CA SER A 339 -28.18 -10.05 3.20
C SER A 339 -27.12 -11.08 3.55
N GLY A 340 -26.68 -11.82 2.54
CA GLY A 340 -25.50 -12.63 2.56
C GLY A 340 -24.44 -11.93 1.73
N GLY A 341 -23.33 -11.49 2.37
CA GLY A 341 -22.07 -11.35 1.68
C GLY A 341 -21.68 -9.98 1.17
N LEU A 342 -21.24 -9.10 2.07
CA LEU A 342 -20.30 -8.03 1.68
C LEU A 342 -19.32 -7.63 2.81
N PHE A 343 -19.10 -8.54 3.77
CA PHE A 343 -17.98 -8.45 4.72
C PHE A 343 -17.47 -9.85 5.03
N SER A 344 -16.80 -10.47 4.04
CA SER A 344 -15.99 -11.67 4.28
C SER A 344 -14.70 -11.49 3.49
N GLY A 345 -13.61 -11.21 4.21
CA GLY A 345 -12.29 -11.19 3.60
C GLY A 345 -11.32 -10.15 4.14
N MET A 346 -11.21 -10.04 5.48
CA MET A 346 -9.97 -9.59 6.12
C MET A 346 -9.68 -10.53 7.29
N SER A 347 -9.21 -11.72 6.96
CA SER A 347 -8.51 -12.55 7.93
C SER A 347 -7.07 -12.04 8.01
N GLY A 348 -6.75 -11.36 9.08
CA GLY A 348 -5.38 -11.07 9.46
C GLY A 348 -4.65 -12.38 9.69
N GLY A 349 -3.63 -12.66 8.88
CA GLY A 349 -2.65 -13.68 9.15
C GLY A 349 -1.84 -13.26 10.38
N SER A 350 -2.00 -13.99 11.46
CA SER A 350 -1.13 -13.93 12.63
C SER A 350 0.24 -14.43 12.20
N GLY A 351 1.20 -13.51 12.01
CA GLY A 351 2.60 -13.84 11.85
C GLY A 351 3.13 -14.47 13.12
N GLY A 352 3.66 -15.67 13.01
CA GLY A 352 4.34 -16.38 14.08
C GLY A 352 5.55 -15.57 14.58
N SER A 353 5.65 -15.45 15.88
CA SER A 353 6.76 -14.88 16.62
C SER A 353 8.00 -15.75 16.41
N PHE A 354 9.02 -15.21 15.71
CA PHE A 354 10.38 -15.74 15.77
C PHE A 354 11.20 -14.87 16.71
N GLY A 355 11.72 -15.52 17.73
CA GLY A 355 12.51 -14.84 18.77
C GLY A 355 13.95 -14.59 18.33
N GLY A 356 14.40 -13.35 18.44
CA GLY A 356 15.77 -13.00 18.77
C GLY A 356 16.80 -12.99 17.66
N GLY A 357 16.59 -12.24 16.59
CA GLY A 357 17.65 -11.86 15.64
C GLY A 357 17.38 -10.46 15.08
N SER A 358 18.42 -9.67 14.99
CA SER A 358 18.38 -8.19 14.89
C SER A 358 18.13 -7.59 13.52
N SER A 359 17.54 -8.26 12.59
CA SER A 359 16.98 -7.59 11.41
C SER A 359 15.46 -7.74 11.40
N GLY A 360 14.74 -6.66 11.17
CA GLY A 360 13.28 -6.62 11.11
C GLY A 360 12.72 -7.06 9.77
N GLY A 361 13.53 -7.62 8.88
CA GLY A 361 13.11 -7.88 7.51
C GLY A 361 12.87 -6.58 6.74
N GLY A 362 13.46 -5.47 7.20
CA GLY A 362 13.54 -4.21 6.47
C GLY A 362 14.44 -4.38 5.27
N GLY A 363 13.93 -4.07 4.08
CA GLY A 363 14.73 -4.17 2.87
C GLY A 363 13.84 -4.19 1.63
N ALA A 364 14.43 -3.91 0.50
CA ALA A 364 13.75 -3.94 -0.79
C ALA A 364 14.42 -4.91 -1.73
N SER A 365 13.64 -5.65 -2.50
CA SER A 365 14.11 -6.48 -3.60
C SER A 365 13.44 -6.06 -4.90
N THR A 366 14.20 -6.03 -5.99
CA THR A 366 13.73 -5.60 -7.30
C THR A 366 14.35 -6.46 -8.41
N LYS A 367 13.48 -7.18 -9.15
CA LYS A 367 13.85 -7.91 -10.37
C LYS A 367 13.96 -6.93 -11.55
N PHE A 368 14.83 -7.23 -12.55
CA PHE A 368 15.03 -6.34 -13.68
C PHE A 368 15.52 -7.06 -14.94
#